data_be6fb71c1ab561485960ec146aa6d126
#
_entry.id   be6fb71c1ab561485960ec146aa6d126
#
_cell.length_a   1.000
_cell.length_b   1.000
_cell.length_c   1.000
_cell.angle_alpha   90.00
_cell.angle_beta   90.00
_cell.angle_gamma   90.00
#
_symmetry.space_group_name_H-M   'P 1'
#
loop_
_entity.id
_entity.type
_entity.pdbx_description
1 polymer ?
#
loop_
_entity_poly.entity_id
_entity_poly.type
_entity_poly.pdbx_seq_one_letter_code
_entity_poly.pdbx_strand_id
1 'polypeptide(L)'
;MGFGYLFVGYLLTVNFVYESLTLLPAAIIMWPGLRRLRLYNQPLREASVWLYPIMAAAAVSFVLEILRMASLIPEATHTAVFSLLSPLLSVLMIFFHERLLSGIGLLAEETELDKLHLRARRNRFFSLFVFGLTAILYLPIQADWFAALNAAAFLPVLVCRFVTVILNAILIYSAYMWICTPDDVDMARKKTGIGWLDKMNEENDRRAEEKNARKQQELADIYHAREKKYREKQANKRTRK
;
A
#
# COMPACT_ATOMS: atom_id res chain seq x y z
N MET A 1 -1.77 -14.57 -5.49
CA MET A 1 -0.92 -13.35 -5.31
C MET A 1 -0.63 -13.04 -3.86
N GLY A 2 0.52 -12.35 -3.57
CA GLY A 2 0.88 -11.93 -2.22
C GLY A 2 0.22 -10.62 -1.75
N PHE A 3 -0.24 -9.78 -2.69
CA PHE A 3 -0.81 -8.46 -2.37
C PHE A 3 -2.06 -8.48 -1.50
N GLY A 4 -2.92 -9.51 -1.61
CA GLY A 4 -4.12 -9.62 -0.77
C GLY A 4 -3.79 -9.75 0.71
N TYR A 5 -2.83 -10.62 1.09
CA TYR A 5 -2.34 -10.73 2.46
C TYR A 5 -1.68 -9.44 2.94
N LEU A 6 -0.90 -8.81 2.06
CA LEU A 6 -0.26 -7.54 2.35
C LEU A 6 -1.29 -6.44 2.63
N PHE A 7 -2.35 -6.36 1.82
CA PHE A 7 -3.43 -5.40 1.99
C PHE A 7 -4.18 -5.58 3.31
N VAL A 8 -4.61 -6.83 3.61
CA VAL A 8 -5.33 -7.13 4.86
C VAL A 8 -4.47 -6.82 6.09
N GLY A 9 -3.20 -7.28 6.08
CA GLY A 9 -2.29 -6.98 7.17
C GLY A 9 -2.03 -5.48 7.31
N TYR A 10 -1.88 -4.76 6.20
CA TYR A 10 -1.65 -3.32 6.21
C TYR A 10 -2.84 -2.53 6.75
N LEU A 11 -4.08 -2.96 6.50
CA LEU A 11 -5.27 -2.35 7.09
C LEU A 11 -5.27 -2.39 8.62
N LEU A 12 -4.72 -3.44 9.23
CA LEU A 12 -4.61 -3.52 10.69
C LEU A 12 -3.66 -2.47 11.27
N THR A 13 -2.73 -1.92 10.48
CA THR A 13 -1.84 -0.84 10.92
C THR A 13 -2.56 0.51 11.01
N VAL A 14 -3.81 0.64 10.54
CA VAL A 14 -4.63 1.85 10.66
C VAL A 14 -5.07 2.12 12.09
N ASN A 15 -5.05 1.10 12.95
CA ASN A 15 -5.47 1.25 14.35
C ASN A 15 -4.37 1.89 15.19
N PHE A 16 -4.39 3.23 15.30
CA PHE A 16 -3.41 3.99 16.08
C PHE A 16 -3.66 3.98 17.60
N VAL A 17 -4.86 3.63 18.04
CA VAL A 17 -5.20 3.61 19.47
C VAL A 17 -4.58 2.41 20.17
N TYR A 18 -4.57 1.27 19.46
CA TYR A 18 -4.01 0.01 19.96
C TYR A 18 -2.88 -0.49 19.07
N GLU A 19 -2.02 0.43 18.61
CA GLU A 19 -0.94 0.08 17.68
C GLU A 19 -0.04 -1.03 18.22
N SER A 20 0.29 -0.98 19.51
CA SER A 20 1.07 -2.01 20.20
C SER A 20 0.46 -3.40 20.13
N LEU A 21 -0.88 -3.50 20.09
CA LEU A 21 -1.59 -4.77 20.00
C LEU A 21 -1.85 -5.22 18.56
N THR A 22 -1.98 -4.29 17.62
CA THR A 22 -2.38 -4.60 16.23
C THR A 22 -1.20 -4.79 15.28
N LEU A 23 -0.04 -4.22 15.60
CA LEU A 23 1.12 -4.28 14.72
C LEU A 23 1.67 -5.70 14.56
N LEU A 24 1.68 -6.51 15.62
CA LEU A 24 2.14 -7.90 15.55
C LEU A 24 1.21 -8.77 14.67
N PRO A 25 -0.11 -8.83 14.88
CA PRO A 25 -1.03 -9.52 13.97
C PRO A 25 -0.93 -9.00 12.52
N ALA A 26 -0.80 -7.68 12.33
CA ALA A 26 -0.62 -7.09 11.02
C ALA A 26 0.62 -7.65 10.31
N ALA A 27 1.76 -7.66 10.98
CA ALA A 27 3.02 -8.15 10.44
C ALA A 27 2.97 -9.66 10.14
N ILE A 28 2.34 -10.46 11.00
CA ILE A 28 2.13 -11.91 10.78
C ILE A 28 1.30 -12.15 9.51
N ILE A 29 0.24 -11.36 9.28
CA ILE A 29 -0.61 -11.47 8.09
C ILE A 29 0.12 -10.99 6.84
N MET A 30 0.94 -9.93 6.93
CA MET A 30 1.73 -9.42 5.80
C MET A 30 2.84 -10.38 5.37
N TRP A 31 3.39 -11.15 6.31
CA TRP A 31 4.54 -12.02 6.06
C TRP A 31 4.35 -13.03 4.91
N PRO A 32 3.29 -13.85 4.84
CA PRO A 32 3.08 -14.76 3.71
C PRO A 32 2.89 -14.02 2.38
N GLY A 33 2.31 -12.81 2.41
CA GLY A 33 2.21 -11.95 1.24
C GLY A 33 3.58 -11.55 0.71
N LEU A 34 4.43 -10.98 1.55
CA LEU A 34 5.78 -10.56 1.18
C LEU A 34 6.68 -11.74 0.81
N ARG A 35 6.52 -12.91 1.47
CA ARG A 35 7.25 -14.12 1.10
C ARG A 35 6.98 -14.55 -0.35
N ARG A 36 5.78 -14.32 -0.86
CA ARG A 36 5.45 -14.58 -2.28
C ARG A 36 5.98 -13.48 -3.19
N LEU A 37 5.85 -12.22 -2.77
CA LEU A 37 6.24 -11.06 -3.57
C LEU A 37 7.75 -10.87 -3.67
N ARG A 38 8.55 -11.37 -2.73
CA ARG A 38 10.03 -11.27 -2.75
C ARG A 38 10.69 -11.89 -3.98
N LEU A 39 9.97 -12.74 -4.72
CA LEU A 39 10.48 -13.42 -5.91
C LEU A 39 10.51 -12.49 -7.14
N TYR A 40 9.74 -11.40 -7.14
CA TYR A 40 9.59 -10.54 -8.31
C TYR A 40 10.72 -9.51 -8.44
N ASN A 41 11.11 -8.86 -7.36
CA ASN A 41 12.20 -7.89 -7.41
C ASN A 41 12.97 -7.78 -6.09
N GLN A 42 14.16 -7.15 -6.17
CA GLN A 42 15.05 -6.99 -5.01
C GLN A 42 14.44 -6.13 -3.90
N PRO A 43 13.80 -4.96 -4.15
CA PRO A 43 13.21 -4.16 -3.08
C PRO A 43 12.13 -4.91 -2.29
N LEU A 44 11.28 -5.72 -2.93
CA LEU A 44 10.29 -6.54 -2.23
C LEU A 44 10.95 -7.64 -1.38
N ARG A 45 12.07 -8.20 -1.84
CA ARG A 45 12.88 -9.12 -1.04
C ARG A 45 13.44 -8.42 0.21
N GLU A 46 13.96 -7.22 0.06
CA GLU A 46 14.48 -6.42 1.17
C GLU A 46 13.35 -5.99 2.13
N ALA A 47 12.17 -5.60 1.62
CA ALA A 47 10.99 -5.33 2.46
C ALA A 47 10.62 -6.55 3.32
N SER A 48 10.71 -7.77 2.76
CA SER A 48 10.46 -8.99 3.52
C SER A 48 11.49 -9.23 4.64
N VAL A 49 12.73 -8.80 4.46
CA VAL A 49 13.78 -8.87 5.48
C VAL A 49 13.51 -7.85 6.59
N TRP A 50 13.12 -6.62 6.24
CA TRP A 50 12.80 -5.59 7.22
C TRP A 50 11.56 -5.92 8.07
N LEU A 51 10.68 -6.79 7.59
CA LEU A 51 9.53 -7.23 8.37
C LEU A 51 9.91 -8.04 9.61
N TYR A 52 11.03 -8.78 9.61
CA TYR A 52 11.45 -9.59 10.77
C TYR A 52 11.79 -8.74 12.00
N PRO A 53 12.64 -7.71 11.92
CA PRO A 53 12.90 -6.86 13.10
C PRO A 53 11.64 -6.09 13.53
N ILE A 54 10.73 -5.72 12.61
CA ILE A 54 9.44 -5.14 12.97
C ILE A 54 8.60 -6.14 13.75
N MET A 55 8.51 -7.40 13.32
CA MET A 55 7.80 -8.45 14.05
C MET A 55 8.38 -8.67 15.44
N ALA A 56 9.70 -8.68 15.58
CA ALA A 56 10.36 -8.85 16.88
C ALA A 56 10.04 -7.67 17.80
N ALA A 57 10.19 -6.44 17.35
CA ALA A 57 9.85 -5.24 18.12
C ALA A 57 8.37 -5.15 18.44
N ALA A 58 7.48 -5.51 17.50
CA ALA A 58 6.03 -5.58 17.70
C ALA A 58 5.65 -6.67 18.72
N ALA A 59 6.35 -7.80 18.74
CA ALA A 59 6.13 -8.85 19.74
C ALA A 59 6.49 -8.36 21.15
N VAL A 60 7.59 -7.65 21.30
CA VAL A 60 7.98 -7.03 22.58
C VAL A 60 6.93 -6.00 23.01
N SER A 61 6.50 -5.10 22.09
CA SER A 61 5.44 -4.12 22.37
C SER A 61 4.14 -4.80 22.79
N PHE A 62 3.75 -5.85 22.12
CA PHE A 62 2.53 -6.62 22.39
C PHE A 62 2.58 -7.25 23.80
N VAL A 63 3.67 -7.89 24.15
CA VAL A 63 3.84 -8.50 25.48
C VAL A 63 3.84 -7.45 26.56
N LEU A 64 4.56 -6.34 26.39
CA LEU A 64 4.60 -5.23 27.35
C LEU A 64 3.20 -4.65 27.57
N GLU A 65 2.40 -4.48 26.51
CA GLU A 65 1.06 -3.94 26.62
C GLU A 65 0.12 -4.91 27.38
N ILE A 66 0.23 -6.21 27.12
CA ILE A 66 -0.53 -7.24 27.90
C ILE A 66 -0.13 -7.20 29.37
N LEU A 67 1.18 -7.15 29.68
CA LEU A 67 1.65 -7.10 31.05
C LEU A 67 1.19 -5.83 31.78
N ARG A 68 1.14 -4.70 31.08
CA ARG A 68 0.58 -3.43 31.60
C ARG A 68 -0.90 -3.56 31.88
N MET A 69 -1.68 -4.10 30.93
CA MET A 69 -3.13 -4.31 31.10
C MET A 69 -3.45 -5.27 32.24
N ALA A 70 -2.61 -6.27 32.47
CA ALA A 70 -2.71 -7.19 33.58
C ALA A 70 -2.16 -6.62 34.91
N SER A 71 -1.70 -5.37 34.94
CA SER A 71 -1.09 -4.71 36.11
C SER A 71 0.12 -5.47 36.68
N LEU A 72 0.83 -6.24 35.84
CA LEU A 72 2.00 -7.05 36.24
C LEU A 72 3.32 -6.23 36.19
N ILE A 73 3.33 -5.09 35.52
CA ILE A 73 4.48 -4.19 35.46
C ILE A 73 4.10 -2.77 35.90
N PRO A 74 5.01 -2.04 36.56
CA PRO A 74 4.81 -0.64 36.89
C PRO A 74 4.70 0.23 35.62
N GLU A 75 3.82 1.24 35.64
CA GLU A 75 3.65 2.21 34.55
C GLU A 75 4.97 2.88 34.14
N ALA A 76 5.81 3.21 35.13
CA ALA A 76 7.12 3.80 34.87
C ALA A 76 8.03 2.90 34.03
N THR A 77 8.02 1.59 34.30
CA THR A 77 8.81 0.61 33.53
C THR A 77 8.27 0.50 32.10
N HIS A 78 6.95 0.43 31.93
CA HIS A 78 6.30 0.40 30.62
C HIS A 78 6.70 1.64 29.81
N THR A 79 6.53 2.85 30.39
CA THR A 79 6.86 4.12 29.73
C THR A 79 8.34 4.20 29.35
N ALA A 80 9.25 3.78 30.23
CA ALA A 80 10.68 3.79 29.95
C ALA A 80 11.07 2.88 28.76
N VAL A 81 10.51 1.67 28.69
CA VAL A 81 10.79 0.75 27.58
C VAL A 81 10.13 1.25 26.30
N PHE A 82 8.89 1.74 26.38
CA PHE A 82 8.16 2.24 25.22
C PHE A 82 8.79 3.49 24.61
N SER A 83 9.40 4.36 25.41
CA SER A 83 10.11 5.55 24.92
C SER A 83 11.34 5.22 24.05
N LEU A 84 11.93 4.05 24.22
CA LEU A 84 13.04 3.55 23.39
C LEU A 84 12.53 2.75 22.18
N LEU A 85 11.45 1.98 22.38
CA LEU A 85 10.94 1.08 21.36
C LEU A 85 10.18 1.82 20.24
N SER A 86 9.46 2.90 20.58
CA SER A 86 8.66 3.67 19.61
C SER A 86 9.51 4.35 18.52
N PRO A 87 10.61 5.07 18.83
CA PRO A 87 11.47 5.61 17.79
C PRO A 87 12.16 4.52 16.98
N LEU A 88 12.57 3.40 17.59
CA LEU A 88 13.13 2.25 16.89
C LEU A 88 12.13 1.68 15.87
N LEU A 89 10.90 1.43 16.29
CA LEU A 89 9.83 0.97 15.38
C LEU A 89 9.58 1.95 14.24
N SER A 90 9.57 3.25 14.52
CA SER A 90 9.39 4.27 13.48
C SER A 90 10.50 4.23 12.43
N VAL A 91 11.75 4.06 12.86
CA VAL A 91 12.91 3.91 11.96
C VAL A 91 12.80 2.62 11.13
N LEU A 92 12.43 1.50 11.74
CA LEU A 92 12.22 0.24 11.02
C LEU A 92 11.10 0.36 9.97
N MET A 93 10.03 1.08 10.31
CA MET A 93 8.91 1.36 9.40
C MET A 93 9.34 2.24 8.22
N ILE A 94 10.30 3.16 8.38
CA ILE A 94 10.88 3.95 7.28
C ILE A 94 11.50 3.02 6.24
N PHE A 95 12.41 2.14 6.68
CA PHE A 95 13.08 1.20 5.78
C PHE A 95 12.11 0.22 5.12
N PHE A 96 11.15 -0.27 5.88
CA PHE A 96 10.12 -1.15 5.37
C PHE A 96 9.28 -0.49 4.26
N HIS A 97 8.74 0.72 4.50
CA HIS A 97 7.92 1.42 3.53
C HIS A 97 8.73 1.85 2.30
N GLU A 98 9.96 2.29 2.51
CA GLU A 98 10.85 2.64 1.40
C GLU A 98 11.01 1.46 0.44
N ARG A 99 11.33 0.28 0.95
CA ARG A 99 11.54 -0.92 0.14
C ARG A 99 10.24 -1.48 -0.44
N LEU A 100 9.18 -1.51 0.33
CA LEU A 100 7.87 -1.96 -0.13
C LEU A 100 7.35 -1.11 -1.30
N LEU A 101 7.31 0.22 -1.13
CA LEU A 101 6.75 1.13 -2.13
C LEU A 101 7.64 1.24 -3.37
N SER A 102 8.97 1.16 -3.19
CA SER A 102 9.92 1.05 -4.30
C SER A 102 9.68 -0.22 -5.12
N GLY A 103 9.47 -1.35 -4.44
CA GLY A 103 9.20 -2.62 -5.11
C GLY A 103 7.87 -2.64 -5.86
N ILE A 104 6.81 -2.06 -5.30
CA ILE A 104 5.52 -1.88 -6.00
C ILE A 104 5.70 -0.96 -7.22
N GLY A 105 6.49 0.12 -7.07
CA GLY A 105 6.78 1.05 -8.16
C GLY A 105 7.50 0.39 -9.33
N LEU A 106 8.50 -0.45 -9.07
CA LEU A 106 9.21 -1.22 -10.11
C LEU A 106 8.29 -2.22 -10.82
N LEU A 107 7.46 -2.97 -10.07
CA LEU A 107 6.49 -3.86 -10.68
C LEU A 107 5.49 -3.11 -11.56
N ALA A 108 5.06 -1.92 -11.14
CA ALA A 108 4.17 -1.08 -11.92
C ALA A 108 4.84 -0.57 -13.21
N GLU A 109 6.14 -0.28 -13.18
CA GLU A 109 6.93 0.10 -14.34
C GLU A 109 7.09 -1.08 -15.31
N GLU A 110 7.44 -2.26 -14.82
CA GLU A 110 7.57 -3.49 -15.61
C GLU A 110 6.25 -3.92 -16.28
N THR A 111 5.10 -3.56 -15.69
CA THR A 111 3.76 -3.85 -16.21
C THR A 111 3.14 -2.68 -16.97
N GLU A 112 3.92 -1.63 -17.30
CA GLU A 112 3.49 -0.44 -18.05
C GLU A 112 2.31 0.32 -17.38
N LEU A 113 2.21 0.25 -16.06
CA LEU A 113 1.18 0.91 -15.27
C LEU A 113 1.67 2.27 -14.73
N ASP A 114 1.92 3.24 -15.62
CA ASP A 114 2.48 4.56 -15.29
C ASP A 114 1.79 5.25 -14.11
N LYS A 115 0.46 5.21 -14.07
CA LYS A 115 -0.30 5.84 -12.98
C LYS A 115 -0.03 5.20 -11.62
N LEU A 116 0.18 3.89 -11.59
CA LEU A 116 0.50 3.16 -10.37
C LEU A 116 1.94 3.44 -9.93
N HIS A 117 2.89 3.47 -10.87
CA HIS A 117 4.28 3.86 -10.65
C HIS A 117 4.39 5.27 -10.02
N LEU A 118 3.72 6.27 -10.60
CA LEU A 118 3.70 7.65 -10.09
C LEU A 118 3.10 7.73 -8.68
N ARG A 119 2.02 6.98 -8.40
CA ARG A 119 1.42 6.90 -7.07
C ARG A 119 2.38 6.26 -6.06
N ALA A 120 3.07 5.18 -6.44
CA ALA A 120 4.05 4.52 -5.58
C ALA A 120 5.20 5.46 -5.22
N ARG A 121 5.75 6.20 -6.19
CA ARG A 121 6.80 7.20 -5.99
C ARG A 121 6.35 8.31 -5.04
N ARG A 122 5.16 8.88 -5.25
CA ARG A 122 4.60 9.91 -4.37
C ARG A 122 4.40 9.41 -2.96
N ASN A 123 3.77 8.24 -2.81
CA ASN A 123 3.48 7.66 -1.51
C ASN A 123 4.76 7.28 -0.76
N ARG A 124 5.81 6.83 -1.46
CA ARG A 124 7.13 6.58 -0.90
C ARG A 124 7.71 7.83 -0.24
N PHE A 125 7.73 8.95 -0.97
CA PHE A 125 8.22 10.22 -0.42
C PHE A 125 7.41 10.65 0.81
N PHE A 126 6.07 10.57 0.73
CA PHE A 126 5.18 10.94 1.82
C PHE A 126 5.39 10.05 3.05
N SER A 127 5.55 8.73 2.86
CA SER A 127 5.81 7.79 3.95
C SER A 127 7.15 8.08 4.63
N LEU A 128 8.22 8.31 3.87
CA LEU A 128 9.54 8.67 4.41
C LEU A 128 9.46 9.94 5.26
N PHE A 129 8.78 10.96 4.76
CA PHE A 129 8.62 12.23 5.48
C PHE A 129 7.84 12.04 6.79
N VAL A 130 6.67 11.39 6.72
CA VAL A 130 5.78 11.25 7.88
C VAL A 130 6.38 10.32 8.95
N PHE A 131 6.92 9.17 8.56
CA PHE A 131 7.57 8.27 9.54
C PHE A 131 8.88 8.83 10.06
N GLY A 132 9.63 9.59 9.24
CA GLY A 132 10.82 10.32 9.69
C GLY A 132 10.48 11.37 10.75
N LEU A 133 9.44 12.17 10.50
CA LEU A 133 8.96 13.14 11.48
C LEU A 133 8.45 12.46 12.77
N THR A 134 7.72 11.35 12.62
CA THR A 134 7.26 10.55 13.77
C THR A 134 8.43 10.01 14.58
N ALA A 135 9.48 9.51 13.93
CA ALA A 135 10.69 9.03 14.62
C ALA A 135 11.37 10.15 15.43
N ILE A 136 11.44 11.35 14.87
CA ILE A 136 12.02 12.52 15.58
C ILE A 136 11.17 12.88 16.80
N LEU A 137 9.85 12.95 16.66
CA LEU A 137 8.94 13.31 17.77
C LEU A 137 8.92 12.26 18.89
N TYR A 138 9.24 11.01 18.60
CA TYR A 138 9.34 9.96 19.62
C TYR A 138 10.71 9.89 20.31
N LEU A 139 11.67 10.74 19.94
CA LEU A 139 12.94 10.77 20.65
C LEU A 139 12.75 11.22 22.10
N PRO A 140 13.38 10.57 23.08
CA PRO A 140 13.23 10.88 24.50
C PRO A 140 14.08 12.10 24.87
N ILE A 141 13.83 13.26 24.22
CA ILE A 141 14.53 14.51 24.47
C ILE A 141 13.84 15.26 25.62
N GLN A 142 14.56 15.44 26.74
CA GLN A 142 14.05 16.12 27.94
C GLN A 142 14.33 17.63 27.89
N ALA A 143 13.77 18.32 26.89
CA ALA A 143 13.91 19.76 26.76
C ALA A 143 12.52 20.41 26.67
N ASP A 144 12.28 21.50 27.41
CA ASP A 144 10.95 22.16 27.44
C ASP A 144 10.48 22.61 26.06
N TRP A 145 11.38 23.11 25.21
CA TRP A 145 11.04 23.48 23.84
C TRP A 145 10.62 22.28 22.99
N PHE A 146 11.22 21.11 23.23
CA PHE A 146 10.89 19.89 22.52
C PHE A 146 9.54 19.33 22.97
N ALA A 147 9.23 19.41 24.27
CA ALA A 147 7.93 19.04 24.80
C ALA A 147 6.80 19.92 24.21
N ALA A 148 7.04 21.26 24.13
CA ALA A 148 6.11 22.17 23.49
C ALA A 148 5.92 21.88 21.98
N LEU A 149 7.01 21.61 21.27
CA LEU A 149 6.97 21.20 19.86
C LEU A 149 6.18 19.91 19.68
N ASN A 150 6.43 18.92 20.53
CA ASN A 150 5.78 17.61 20.49
C ASN A 150 4.28 17.73 20.71
N ALA A 151 3.86 18.52 21.70
CA ALA A 151 2.45 18.79 21.96
C ALA A 151 1.75 19.49 20.78
N ALA A 152 2.39 20.46 20.14
CA ALA A 152 1.84 21.17 18.99
C ALA A 152 1.81 20.30 17.72
N ALA A 153 2.84 19.47 17.49
CA ALA A 153 2.97 18.66 16.29
C ALA A 153 2.22 17.32 16.35
N PHE A 154 1.85 16.86 17.54
CA PHE A 154 1.25 15.53 17.74
C PHE A 154 0.02 15.29 16.86
N LEU A 155 -0.99 16.16 16.92
CA LEU A 155 -2.22 16.00 16.16
C LEU A 155 -2.00 16.11 14.64
N PRO A 156 -1.29 17.12 14.11
CA PRO A 156 -0.97 17.18 12.69
C PRO A 156 -0.24 15.93 12.18
N VAL A 157 0.75 15.44 12.92
CA VAL A 157 1.52 14.25 12.51
C VAL A 157 0.66 13.00 12.55
N LEU A 158 -0.21 12.85 13.55
CA LEU A 158 -1.17 11.74 13.62
C LEU A 158 -2.11 11.73 12.40
N VAL A 159 -2.64 12.88 12.01
CA VAL A 159 -3.49 13.01 10.81
C VAL A 159 -2.69 12.67 9.55
N CYS A 160 -1.48 13.20 9.39
CA CYS A 160 -0.61 12.89 8.25
C CYS A 160 -0.29 11.39 8.18
N ARG A 161 -0.03 10.75 9.31
CA ARG A 161 0.21 9.31 9.41
C ARG A 161 -1.02 8.51 8.98
N PHE A 162 -2.20 8.88 9.45
CA PHE A 162 -3.46 8.26 9.03
C PHE A 162 -3.68 8.35 7.52
N VAL A 163 -3.52 9.55 6.95
CA VAL A 163 -3.63 9.77 5.49
C VAL A 163 -2.61 8.91 4.74
N THR A 164 -1.36 8.86 5.21
CA THR A 164 -0.28 8.07 4.59
C THR A 164 -0.63 6.58 4.56
N VAL A 165 -1.14 6.04 5.67
CA VAL A 165 -1.53 4.63 5.74
C VAL A 165 -2.68 4.33 4.79
N ILE A 166 -3.69 5.20 4.71
CA ILE A 166 -4.79 5.03 3.74
C ILE A 166 -4.28 5.09 2.29
N LEU A 167 -3.42 6.06 1.95
CA LEU A 167 -2.87 6.17 0.60
C LEU A 167 -2.06 4.93 0.20
N ASN A 168 -1.29 4.37 1.14
CA ASN A 168 -0.54 3.16 0.92
C ASN A 168 -1.45 1.93 0.80
N ALA A 169 -2.50 1.84 1.62
CA ALA A 169 -3.50 0.78 1.51
C ALA A 169 -4.20 0.80 0.13
N ILE A 170 -4.60 1.98 -0.34
CA ILE A 170 -5.19 2.16 -1.67
C ILE A 170 -4.19 1.75 -2.77
N LEU A 171 -2.91 2.08 -2.61
CA LEU A 171 -1.86 1.69 -3.57
C LEU A 171 -1.69 0.17 -3.61
N ILE A 172 -1.57 -0.49 -2.45
CA ILE A 172 -1.44 -1.95 -2.33
C ILE A 172 -2.66 -2.65 -2.91
N TYR A 173 -3.87 -2.13 -2.64
CA TYR A 173 -5.10 -2.63 -3.24
C TYR A 173 -5.12 -2.45 -4.76
N SER A 174 -4.67 -1.27 -5.25
CA SER A 174 -4.55 -1.03 -6.69
C SER A 174 -3.56 -1.99 -7.34
N ALA A 175 -2.41 -2.26 -6.70
CA ALA A 175 -1.44 -3.24 -7.16
C ALA A 175 -2.05 -4.66 -7.19
N TYR A 176 -2.85 -5.02 -6.18
CA TYR A 176 -3.58 -6.30 -6.16
C TYR A 176 -4.55 -6.46 -7.32
N MET A 177 -5.23 -5.37 -7.70
CA MET A 177 -6.26 -5.40 -8.76
C MET A 177 -5.68 -5.31 -10.18
N TRP A 178 -4.51 -4.69 -10.35
CA TRP A 178 -4.00 -4.32 -11.67
C TRP A 178 -2.75 -5.11 -12.08
N ILE A 179 -1.97 -5.62 -11.12
CA ILE A 179 -0.80 -6.43 -11.41
C ILE A 179 -1.22 -7.90 -11.44
N CYS A 180 -1.39 -8.44 -12.65
CA CYS A 180 -1.60 -9.87 -12.87
C CYS A 180 -0.24 -10.57 -13.01
N THR A 181 -0.09 -11.75 -12.38
CA THR A 181 1.05 -12.62 -12.65
C THR A 181 0.73 -13.55 -13.82
N PRO A 182 1.73 -14.06 -14.56
CA PRO A 182 1.50 -15.04 -15.64
C PRO A 182 0.66 -16.24 -15.19
N ASP A 183 0.81 -16.67 -13.94
CA ASP A 183 0.04 -17.77 -13.36
C ASP A 183 -1.44 -17.43 -13.10
N ASP A 184 -1.81 -16.13 -13.13
CA ASP A 184 -3.18 -15.67 -12.87
C ASP A 184 -3.95 -15.40 -14.16
N VAL A 185 -3.28 -15.37 -15.33
CA VAL A 185 -3.92 -15.10 -16.64
C VAL A 185 -4.93 -16.19 -16.99
N ASP A 186 -4.64 -17.44 -16.63
CA ASP A 186 -5.52 -18.61 -16.89
C ASP A 186 -6.44 -18.95 -15.70
N MET A 187 -6.32 -18.27 -14.56
CA MET A 187 -7.20 -18.49 -13.43
C MET A 187 -8.42 -17.58 -13.54
N ALA A 188 -9.58 -18.19 -13.79
CA ALA A 188 -10.87 -17.55 -13.49
C ALA A 188 -10.76 -16.92 -12.08
N ARG A 189 -11.10 -15.64 -11.95
CA ARG A 189 -10.96 -14.90 -10.68
C ARG A 189 -11.42 -15.75 -9.51
N LYS A 190 -10.50 -16.09 -8.60
CA LYS A 190 -10.84 -16.85 -7.40
C LYS A 190 -11.82 -16.03 -6.59
N LYS A 191 -13.00 -16.61 -6.33
CA LYS A 191 -13.97 -16.03 -5.41
C LYS A 191 -13.30 -15.80 -4.06
N THR A 192 -13.52 -14.63 -3.48
CA THR A 192 -12.93 -14.26 -2.18
C THR A 192 -13.55 -15.08 -1.04
N GLY A 193 -14.68 -15.75 -1.29
CA GLY A 193 -15.47 -16.48 -0.30
C GLY A 193 -16.37 -15.57 0.55
N ILE A 194 -16.33 -14.27 0.31
CA ILE A 194 -17.17 -13.28 0.98
C ILE A 194 -18.24 -12.83 -0.02
N GLY A 195 -19.46 -13.33 0.11
CA GLY A 195 -20.52 -13.23 -0.90
C GLY A 195 -20.86 -11.80 -1.37
N TRP A 196 -20.78 -10.78 -0.49
CA TRP A 196 -21.02 -9.40 -0.89
C TRP A 196 -19.85 -8.81 -1.68
N LEU A 197 -18.61 -9.21 -1.36
CA LEU A 197 -17.41 -8.77 -2.05
C LEU A 197 -17.33 -9.40 -3.45
N ASP A 198 -17.71 -10.67 -3.56
CA ASP A 198 -17.75 -11.38 -4.83
C ASP A 198 -18.80 -10.77 -5.77
N LYS A 199 -20.00 -10.43 -5.26
CA LYS A 199 -21.01 -9.70 -6.04
C LYS A 199 -20.55 -8.33 -6.51
N MET A 200 -19.87 -7.58 -5.65
CA MET A 200 -19.33 -6.26 -5.99
C MET A 200 -18.23 -6.37 -7.06
N ASN A 201 -17.40 -7.39 -6.98
CA ASN A 201 -16.36 -7.66 -7.97
C ASN A 201 -16.98 -8.08 -9.33
N GLU A 202 -17.97 -8.98 -9.33
CA GLU A 202 -18.70 -9.39 -10.55
C GLU A 202 -19.40 -8.20 -11.23
N GLU A 203 -19.99 -7.30 -10.45
CA GLU A 203 -20.63 -6.09 -10.98
C GLU A 203 -19.62 -5.09 -11.56
N ASN A 204 -18.48 -4.93 -10.91
CA ASN A 204 -17.39 -4.08 -11.41
C ASN A 204 -16.78 -4.64 -12.70
N ASP A 205 -16.64 -5.96 -12.80
CA ASP A 205 -16.14 -6.62 -14.00
C ASP A 205 -17.11 -6.44 -15.18
N ARG A 206 -18.40 -6.65 -14.95
CA ARG A 206 -19.43 -6.42 -15.97
C ARG A 206 -19.40 -4.97 -16.47
N ARG A 207 -19.28 -3.99 -15.55
CA ARG A 207 -19.17 -2.57 -15.93
C ARG A 207 -17.89 -2.27 -16.71
N ALA A 208 -16.79 -2.94 -16.39
CA ALA A 208 -15.52 -2.79 -17.09
C ALA A 208 -15.60 -3.39 -18.51
N GLU A 209 -16.21 -4.57 -18.64
CA GLU A 209 -16.45 -5.22 -19.94
C GLU A 209 -17.38 -4.39 -20.84
N GLU A 210 -18.51 -3.89 -20.32
CA GLU A 210 -19.41 -3.00 -21.03
C GLU A 210 -18.70 -1.70 -21.50
N LYS A 211 -17.85 -1.13 -20.64
CA LYS A 211 -17.07 0.07 -20.97
C LYS A 211 -16.00 -0.20 -22.04
N ASN A 212 -15.38 -1.35 -21.99
CA ASN A 212 -14.40 -1.76 -23.00
C ASN A 212 -15.08 -2.09 -24.34
N ALA A 213 -16.23 -2.76 -24.31
CA ALA A 213 -17.03 -3.02 -25.51
C ALA A 213 -17.47 -1.72 -26.20
N ARG A 214 -17.95 -0.73 -25.42
CA ARG A 214 -18.30 0.61 -25.96
C ARG A 214 -17.10 1.30 -26.60
N LYS A 215 -15.94 1.28 -25.94
CA LYS A 215 -14.71 1.87 -26.48
C LYS A 215 -14.25 1.18 -27.77
N GLN A 216 -14.37 -0.14 -27.85
CA GLN A 216 -14.07 -0.87 -29.09
C GLN A 216 -15.03 -0.52 -30.22
N GLN A 217 -16.34 -0.35 -29.92
CA GLN A 217 -17.30 0.12 -30.90
C GLN A 217 -17.00 1.53 -31.38
N GLU A 218 -16.73 2.49 -30.46
CA GLU A 218 -16.34 3.85 -30.81
C GLU A 218 -15.06 3.89 -31.69
N LEU A 219 -14.07 3.07 -31.38
CA LEU A 219 -12.87 2.96 -32.19
C LEU A 219 -13.18 2.38 -33.58
N ALA A 220 -13.99 1.34 -33.67
CA ALA A 220 -14.43 0.76 -34.94
C ALA A 220 -15.18 1.81 -35.80
N ASP A 221 -16.09 2.57 -35.20
CA ASP A 221 -16.82 3.64 -35.89
C ASP A 221 -15.90 4.75 -36.41
N ILE A 222 -14.88 5.13 -35.60
CA ILE A 222 -13.86 6.09 -36.04
C ILE A 222 -13.04 5.55 -37.21
N TYR A 223 -12.66 4.28 -37.19
CA TYR A 223 -11.93 3.65 -38.28
C TYR A 223 -12.78 3.61 -39.56
N HIS A 224 -14.05 3.20 -39.47
CA HIS A 224 -14.96 3.18 -40.61
C HIS A 224 -15.22 4.56 -41.20
N ALA A 225 -15.39 5.56 -40.33
CA ALA A 225 -15.55 6.95 -40.79
C ALA A 225 -14.30 7.50 -41.50
N ARG A 226 -13.10 7.15 -41.02
CA ARG A 226 -11.82 7.51 -41.67
C ARG A 226 -11.67 6.82 -43.02
N GLU A 227 -11.96 5.52 -43.07
CA GLU A 227 -11.89 4.75 -44.30
C GLU A 227 -12.84 5.29 -45.38
N LYS A 228 -14.08 5.62 -45.00
CA LYS A 228 -15.06 6.24 -45.90
C LYS A 228 -14.55 7.57 -46.46
N LYS A 229 -14.04 8.45 -45.60
CA LYS A 229 -13.44 9.73 -46.06
C LYS A 229 -12.23 9.53 -46.98
N TYR A 230 -11.44 8.49 -46.75
CA TYR A 230 -10.31 8.19 -47.60
C TYR A 230 -10.75 7.69 -48.98
N ARG A 231 -11.76 6.79 -49.04
CA ARG A 231 -12.35 6.31 -50.32
C ARG A 231 -13.00 7.45 -51.12
N GLU A 232 -13.72 8.37 -50.44
CA GLU A 232 -14.31 9.56 -51.09
C GLU A 232 -13.24 10.48 -51.68
N LYS A 233 -12.15 10.72 -50.94
CA LYS A 233 -11.02 11.52 -51.45
C LYS A 233 -10.34 10.86 -52.65
N GLN A 234 -10.22 9.55 -52.69
CA GLN A 234 -9.66 8.84 -53.83
C GLN A 234 -10.61 8.87 -55.05
N ALA A 235 -11.91 8.69 -54.87
CA ALA A 235 -12.88 8.83 -55.93
C ALA A 235 -12.89 10.23 -56.57
N ASN A 236 -12.87 11.28 -55.76
CA ASN A 236 -12.80 12.67 -56.24
C ASN A 236 -11.46 13.03 -56.95
N LYS A 237 -10.37 12.34 -56.64
CA LYS A 237 -9.12 12.50 -57.40
C LYS A 237 -9.15 11.82 -58.77
N ARG A 238 -9.94 10.72 -58.92
CA ARG A 238 -10.10 10.02 -60.20
C ARG A 238 -11.03 10.75 -61.16
N THR A 239 -12.02 11.46 -60.66
CA THR A 239 -12.94 12.28 -61.48
C THR A 239 -12.40 13.62 -61.92
N ARG A 240 -11.25 14.08 -61.36
CA ARG A 240 -10.58 15.33 -61.76
C ARG A 240 -9.40 15.14 -62.73
N LYS A 241 -9.15 13.92 -63.14
CA LYS A 241 -8.25 13.56 -64.24
C LYS A 241 -9.04 13.14 -65.45
#